data_608866cadafae23aa7503207b1419549
#
_entry.id   608866cadafae23aa7503207b1419549
#
_cell.length_a   1.000
_cell.length_b   1.000
_cell.length_c   1.000
_cell.angle_alpha   90.00
_cell.angle_beta   90.00
_cell.angle_gamma   90.00
#
_symmetry.space_group_name_H-M   'P 1'
#
loop_
_entity.id
_entity.type
_entity.pdbx_description
1 polymer ?
#
loop_
_entity_poly.entity_id
_entity_poly.type
_entity_poly.pdbx_seq_one_letter_code
_entity_poly.pdbx_strand_id
1 'polypeptide(L)'
;MTMTEKNIFTKEAIKEYIANRKQVLKDVIAYGQEEYHYPVPKLLIVQVGDNPASNRYVAGKIKDCEEVGIKAILAKLPEDTSVNKMRELLTVELKNVHAAIIQLPLPDHLVSYLDDFLETMTPKQDVDGFLLDSCHCPCTPQGIVDYLSNQYGEEWFVGKHAVIVGRSELVGRPLAKMLLDRDCTVTVAHSKTKNLRHVTSQADILVSAT
;
A
#
# COMPACT_ATOMS: atom_id res chain seq x y z
N MET A 1 4.41 -17.94 -31.86
CA MET A 1 3.50 -16.78 -31.88
C MET A 1 4.23 -15.63 -31.24
N THR A 2 4.72 -14.70 -32.06
CA THR A 2 5.55 -13.57 -31.63
C THR A 2 4.73 -12.66 -30.72
N MET A 3 5.12 -12.55 -29.46
CA MET A 3 4.57 -11.56 -28.53
C MET A 3 4.92 -10.16 -29.07
N THR A 4 3.97 -9.52 -29.70
CA THR A 4 4.05 -8.12 -30.07
C THR A 4 3.95 -7.28 -28.81
N GLU A 5 5.03 -6.64 -28.50
CA GLU A 5 5.27 -5.37 -27.80
C GLU A 5 4.01 -4.57 -27.36
N LYS A 6 3.33 -5.00 -26.32
CA LYS A 6 2.35 -4.17 -25.60
C LYS A 6 2.60 -4.16 -24.08
N ASN A 7 3.84 -4.28 -23.65
CA ASN A 7 4.19 -4.47 -22.24
C ASN A 7 4.87 -3.27 -21.60
N ILE A 8 4.62 -2.08 -22.08
CA ILE A 8 5.14 -0.87 -21.44
C ILE A 8 3.98 -0.29 -20.63
N PHE A 9 4.11 -0.30 -19.31
CA PHE A 9 3.25 0.46 -18.42
C PHE A 9 3.41 1.95 -18.73
N THR A 10 2.54 2.50 -19.56
CA THR A 10 2.55 3.93 -19.84
C THR A 10 1.93 4.69 -18.68
N LYS A 11 2.38 5.91 -18.46
CA LYS A 11 1.75 6.78 -17.43
C LYS A 11 0.27 6.99 -17.71
N GLU A 12 -0.12 7.00 -18.97
CA GLU A 12 -1.51 7.16 -19.41
C GLU A 12 -2.36 5.96 -19.02
N ALA A 13 -1.89 4.73 -19.31
CA ALA A 13 -2.62 3.51 -18.94
C ALA A 13 -2.79 3.36 -17.43
N ILE A 14 -1.74 3.69 -16.66
CA ILE A 14 -1.82 3.67 -15.19
C ILE A 14 -2.80 4.73 -14.68
N LYS A 15 -2.80 5.94 -15.24
CA LYS A 15 -3.75 7.00 -14.86
C LYS A 15 -5.19 6.60 -15.16
N GLU A 16 -5.44 6.02 -16.32
CA GLU A 16 -6.77 5.53 -16.70
C GLU A 16 -7.24 4.43 -15.73
N TYR A 17 -6.36 3.46 -15.42
CA TYR A 17 -6.66 2.42 -14.44
C TYR A 17 -7.02 3.02 -13.07
N ILE A 18 -6.21 3.97 -12.57
CA ILE A 18 -6.47 4.63 -11.27
C ILE A 18 -7.81 5.39 -11.32
N ALA A 19 -8.10 6.12 -12.40
CA ALA A 19 -9.35 6.86 -12.54
C ALA A 19 -10.56 5.92 -12.51
N ASN A 20 -10.50 4.80 -13.22
CA ASN A 20 -11.54 3.78 -13.22
C ASN A 20 -11.74 3.16 -11.83
N ARG A 21 -10.64 2.82 -11.11
CA ARG A 21 -10.72 2.29 -9.73
C ARG A 21 -11.34 3.29 -8.76
N LYS A 22 -10.99 4.57 -8.86
CA LYS A 22 -11.59 5.62 -8.05
C LYS A 22 -13.08 5.78 -8.32
N GLN A 23 -13.49 5.72 -9.59
CA GLN A 23 -14.92 5.79 -9.93
C GLN A 23 -15.69 4.63 -9.30
N VAL A 24 -15.18 3.40 -9.43
CA VAL A 24 -15.80 2.22 -8.79
C VAL A 24 -15.92 2.39 -7.27
N LEU A 25 -14.85 2.87 -6.60
CA LEU A 25 -14.88 3.12 -5.15
C LEU A 25 -15.92 4.17 -4.78
N LYS A 26 -15.99 5.27 -5.54
CA LYS A 26 -16.97 6.33 -5.33
C LYS A 26 -18.40 5.80 -5.44
N ASP A 27 -18.68 4.99 -6.46
CA ASP A 27 -20.00 4.42 -6.68
C ASP A 27 -20.38 3.43 -5.55
N VAL A 28 -19.44 2.59 -5.11
CA VAL A 28 -19.66 1.65 -4.00
C VAL A 28 -19.93 2.39 -2.69
N ILE A 29 -19.18 3.47 -2.40
CA ILE A 29 -19.39 4.27 -1.19
C ILE A 29 -20.75 4.96 -1.24
N ALA A 30 -21.09 5.59 -2.36
CA ALA A 30 -22.39 6.24 -2.54
C ALA A 30 -23.55 5.25 -2.39
N TYR A 31 -23.48 4.10 -3.04
CA TYR A 31 -24.47 3.03 -2.95
C TYR A 31 -24.64 2.54 -1.49
N GLY A 32 -23.53 2.32 -0.78
CA GLY A 32 -23.58 1.90 0.62
C GLY A 32 -24.25 2.93 1.54
N GLN A 33 -24.06 4.22 1.25
CA GLN A 33 -24.71 5.30 2.02
C GLN A 33 -26.20 5.43 1.67
N GLU A 34 -26.57 5.34 0.42
CA GLU A 34 -27.96 5.50 -0.05
C GLU A 34 -28.83 4.30 0.34
N GLU A 35 -28.38 3.09 0.08
CA GLU A 35 -29.19 1.88 0.25
C GLU A 35 -29.10 1.29 1.67
N TYR A 36 -27.92 1.36 2.29
CA TYR A 36 -27.69 0.72 3.60
C TYR A 36 -27.49 1.72 4.74
N HIS A 37 -27.52 3.02 4.46
CA HIS A 37 -27.28 4.10 5.43
C HIS A 37 -25.96 3.96 6.17
N TYR A 38 -24.93 3.42 5.51
CA TYR A 38 -23.60 3.32 6.09
C TYR A 38 -23.01 4.71 6.35
N PRO A 39 -22.30 4.90 7.46
CA PRO A 39 -21.63 6.17 7.72
C PRO A 39 -20.56 6.47 6.68
N VAL A 40 -20.25 7.74 6.47
CA VAL A 40 -19.12 8.17 5.65
C VAL A 40 -17.84 7.49 6.17
N PRO A 41 -17.09 6.75 5.33
CA PRO A 41 -15.82 6.16 5.74
C PRO A 41 -14.83 7.24 6.20
N LYS A 42 -14.07 6.96 7.26
CA LYS A 42 -13.09 7.89 7.83
C LYS A 42 -11.72 7.25 7.88
N LEU A 43 -10.73 7.95 7.33
CA LEU A 43 -9.32 7.59 7.38
C LEU A 43 -8.56 8.59 8.26
N LEU A 44 -7.90 8.11 9.31
CA LEU A 44 -6.94 8.87 10.09
C LEU A 44 -5.57 8.79 9.42
N ILE A 45 -4.94 9.94 9.19
CA ILE A 45 -3.56 10.03 8.73
C ILE A 45 -2.76 10.72 9.83
N VAL A 46 -1.85 9.99 10.46
CA VAL A 46 -0.96 10.55 11.50
C VAL A 46 0.38 10.87 10.87
N GLN A 47 0.78 12.13 10.93
CA GLN A 47 2.08 12.61 10.46
C GLN A 47 2.82 13.29 11.59
N VAL A 48 4.09 12.95 11.80
CA VAL A 48 4.97 13.61 12.77
C VAL A 48 6.06 14.36 12.03
N GLY A 49 6.22 15.65 12.37
CA GLY A 49 7.19 16.52 11.72
C GLY A 49 6.70 17.12 10.39
N ASP A 50 7.61 17.75 9.67
CA ASP A 50 7.32 18.51 8.46
C ASP A 50 8.19 18.09 7.26
N ASN A 51 8.37 16.80 7.07
CA ASN A 51 9.12 16.25 5.94
C ASN A 51 8.42 16.60 4.60
N PRO A 52 9.10 17.26 3.64
CA PRO A 52 8.47 17.70 2.38
C PRO A 52 7.94 16.56 1.50
N ALA A 53 8.56 15.38 1.55
CA ALA A 53 8.08 14.21 0.82
C ALA A 53 6.79 13.69 1.46
N SER A 54 6.77 13.53 2.80
CA SER A 54 5.57 13.15 3.55
C SER A 54 4.42 14.11 3.32
N ASN A 55 4.66 15.42 3.33
CA ASN A 55 3.63 16.43 3.05
C ASN A 55 2.97 16.22 1.69
N ARG A 56 3.75 15.93 0.63
CA ARG A 56 3.21 15.67 -0.71
C ARG A 56 2.38 14.39 -0.75
N TYR A 57 2.85 13.30 -0.11
CA TYR A 57 2.11 12.04 -0.05
C TYR A 57 0.81 12.18 0.73
N VAL A 58 0.84 12.84 1.86
CA VAL A 58 -0.35 13.11 2.68
C VAL A 58 -1.37 13.97 1.93
N ALA A 59 -0.92 15.05 1.28
CA ALA A 59 -1.80 15.88 0.45
C ALA A 59 -2.46 15.08 -0.69
N GLY A 60 -1.70 14.19 -1.33
CA GLY A 60 -2.22 13.26 -2.34
C GLY A 60 -3.28 12.32 -1.77
N LYS A 61 -3.00 11.67 -0.63
CA LYS A 61 -3.93 10.78 0.06
C LYS A 61 -5.23 11.49 0.45
N ILE A 62 -5.15 12.69 0.99
CA ILE A 62 -6.33 13.50 1.34
C ILE A 62 -7.18 13.78 0.10
N LYS A 63 -6.56 14.27 -0.96
CA LYS A 63 -7.26 14.54 -2.23
C LYS A 63 -7.94 13.29 -2.78
N ASP A 64 -7.24 12.15 -2.79
CA ASP A 64 -7.78 10.90 -3.30
C ASP A 64 -8.96 10.40 -2.44
N CYS A 65 -8.88 10.55 -1.12
CA CYS A 65 -9.99 10.25 -0.21
C CYS A 65 -11.23 11.10 -0.51
N GLU A 66 -11.05 12.42 -0.63
CA GLU A 66 -12.14 13.36 -0.92
C GLU A 66 -12.81 13.04 -2.26
N GLU A 67 -12.02 12.70 -3.27
CA GLU A 67 -12.51 12.37 -4.60
C GLU A 67 -13.44 11.15 -4.61
N VAL A 68 -13.19 10.17 -3.75
CA VAL A 68 -13.98 8.93 -3.67
C VAL A 68 -15.05 8.93 -2.56
N GLY A 69 -15.15 10.01 -1.77
CA GLY A 69 -16.16 10.12 -0.71
C GLY A 69 -15.70 9.59 0.65
N ILE A 70 -14.39 9.46 0.88
CA ILE A 70 -13.80 9.15 2.19
C ILE A 70 -13.43 10.43 2.92
N LYS A 71 -13.77 10.55 4.20
CA LYS A 71 -13.34 11.65 5.04
C LYS A 71 -11.94 11.39 5.58
N ALA A 72 -10.94 12.08 5.04
CA ALA A 72 -9.60 12.06 5.59
C ALA A 72 -9.50 13.02 6.81
N ILE A 73 -8.83 12.55 7.86
CA ILE A 73 -8.55 13.29 9.10
C ILE A 73 -7.03 13.31 9.27
N LEU A 74 -6.42 14.48 9.11
CA LEU A 74 -4.99 14.67 9.31
C LEU A 74 -4.69 15.07 10.75
N ALA A 75 -3.98 14.21 11.48
CA ALA A 75 -3.35 14.51 12.75
C ALA A 75 -1.87 14.82 12.53
N LYS A 76 -1.54 16.09 12.32
CA LYS A 76 -0.16 16.55 12.16
C LYS A 76 0.41 16.95 13.50
N LEU A 77 1.47 16.25 13.93
CA LEU A 77 2.15 16.45 15.21
C LEU A 77 3.51 17.11 15.01
N PRO A 78 3.99 17.90 15.99
CA PRO A 78 5.35 18.44 15.99
C PRO A 78 6.42 17.35 15.94
N GLU A 79 7.58 17.67 15.39
CA GLU A 79 8.71 16.73 15.24
C GLU A 79 9.22 16.21 16.59
N ASP A 80 9.16 17.02 17.64
CA ASP A 80 9.55 16.69 19.02
C ASP A 80 8.45 15.97 19.83
N THR A 81 7.40 15.51 19.17
CA THR A 81 6.31 14.77 19.83
C THR A 81 6.82 13.58 20.62
N SER A 82 6.43 13.49 21.89
CA SER A 82 6.81 12.37 22.75
C SER A 82 6.04 11.07 22.41
N VAL A 83 6.63 9.92 22.74
CA VAL A 83 5.99 8.60 22.62
C VAL A 83 4.62 8.56 23.29
N ASN A 84 4.53 9.13 24.52
CA ASN A 84 3.27 9.14 25.26
C ASN A 84 2.20 9.98 24.57
N LYS A 85 2.56 11.11 23.97
CA LYS A 85 1.61 11.96 23.23
C LYS A 85 1.12 11.27 21.97
N MET A 86 1.99 10.55 21.27
CA MET A 86 1.61 9.74 20.11
C MET A 86 0.62 8.63 20.49
N ARG A 87 0.90 7.88 21.59
CA ARG A 87 -0.01 6.84 22.11
C ARG A 87 -1.37 7.40 22.54
N GLU A 88 -1.37 8.54 23.24
CA GLU A 88 -2.60 9.23 23.65
C GLU A 88 -3.46 9.57 22.45
N LEU A 89 -2.87 10.21 21.42
CA LEU A 89 -3.57 10.55 20.18
C LEU A 89 -4.18 9.31 19.52
N LEU A 90 -3.39 8.26 19.30
CA LEU A 90 -3.87 7.02 18.68
C LEU A 90 -5.02 6.41 19.49
N THR A 91 -4.88 6.32 20.82
CA THR A 91 -5.93 5.77 21.71
C THR A 91 -7.25 6.53 21.61
N VAL A 92 -7.21 7.83 21.38
CA VAL A 92 -8.41 8.68 21.28
C VAL A 92 -9.00 8.61 19.86
N GLU A 93 -8.18 8.85 18.85
CA GLU A 93 -8.65 9.03 17.48
C GLU A 93 -9.11 7.72 16.82
N LEU A 94 -8.45 6.59 17.11
CA LEU A 94 -8.81 5.28 16.54
C LEU A 94 -10.23 4.83 16.86
N LYS A 95 -10.82 5.33 17.95
CA LYS A 95 -12.22 5.02 18.32
C LYS A 95 -13.25 5.62 17.37
N ASN A 96 -12.86 6.64 16.61
CA ASN A 96 -13.77 7.46 15.81
C ASN A 96 -13.58 7.29 14.30
N VAL A 97 -12.66 6.38 13.88
CA VAL A 97 -12.29 6.18 12.48
C VAL A 97 -12.40 4.71 12.09
N HIS A 98 -12.55 4.46 10.79
CA HIS A 98 -12.66 3.11 10.25
C HIS A 98 -11.29 2.55 9.85
N ALA A 99 -10.36 3.41 9.51
CA ALA A 99 -9.02 3.08 9.06
C ALA A 99 -8.01 4.13 9.53
N ALA A 100 -6.75 3.73 9.66
CA ALA A 100 -5.67 4.64 10.01
C ALA A 100 -4.36 4.27 9.32
N ILE A 101 -3.51 5.26 9.14
CA ILE A 101 -2.14 5.13 8.67
C ILE A 101 -1.21 6.01 9.49
N ILE A 102 0.00 5.52 9.75
CA ILE A 102 1.10 6.31 10.30
C ILE A 102 2.04 6.63 9.15
N GLN A 103 2.08 7.92 8.76
CA GLN A 103 2.90 8.34 7.63
C GLN A 103 4.39 8.28 7.96
N LEU A 104 5.12 7.46 7.24
CA LEU A 104 6.57 7.35 7.35
C LEU A 104 7.29 8.39 6.45
N PRO A 105 8.54 8.77 6.79
CA PRO A 105 9.30 8.35 7.98
C PRO A 105 8.84 9.04 9.26
N LEU A 106 9.01 8.36 10.39
CA LEU A 106 8.92 8.98 11.71
C LEU A 106 10.25 9.65 12.08
N PRO A 107 10.26 10.66 12.99
CA PRO A 107 11.48 11.15 13.62
C PRO A 107 12.24 10.02 14.33
N ASP A 108 13.59 10.08 14.34
CA ASP A 108 14.47 9.01 14.83
C ASP A 108 14.11 8.49 16.22
N HIS A 109 13.71 9.37 17.14
CA HIS A 109 13.35 9.00 18.52
C HIS A 109 12.02 8.22 18.63
N LEU A 110 11.21 8.18 17.56
CA LEU A 110 9.95 7.43 17.49
C LEU A 110 10.06 6.13 16.67
N VAL A 111 11.10 6.00 15.85
CA VAL A 111 11.23 4.85 14.91
C VAL A 111 11.19 3.51 15.65
N SER A 112 11.86 3.40 16.80
CA SER A 112 11.88 2.16 17.60
C SER A 112 10.55 1.80 18.27
N TYR A 113 9.58 2.69 18.24
CA TYR A 113 8.24 2.50 18.80
C TYR A 113 7.16 2.31 17.73
N LEU A 114 7.55 2.18 16.45
CA LEU A 114 6.60 2.05 15.35
C LEU A 114 5.67 0.84 15.55
N ASP A 115 6.23 -0.31 15.90
CA ASP A 115 5.43 -1.53 16.13
C ASP A 115 4.43 -1.33 17.28
N ASP A 116 4.85 -0.73 18.39
CA ASP A 116 3.95 -0.39 19.51
C ASP A 116 2.79 0.53 19.08
N PHE A 117 3.06 1.49 18.17
CA PHE A 117 2.02 2.37 17.63
C PHE A 117 1.07 1.63 16.70
N LEU A 118 1.59 0.76 15.85
CA LEU A 118 0.78 -0.06 14.95
C LEU A 118 -0.12 -1.02 15.72
N GLU A 119 0.37 -1.65 16.78
CA GLU A 119 -0.39 -2.53 17.66
C GLU A 119 -1.56 -1.87 18.40
N THR A 120 -1.64 -0.53 18.40
CA THR A 120 -2.83 0.19 18.89
C THR A 120 -4.01 0.13 17.92
N MET A 121 -3.76 -0.20 16.65
CA MET A 121 -4.79 -0.38 15.62
C MET A 121 -5.34 -1.81 15.67
N THR A 122 -6.59 -1.96 15.27
CA THR A 122 -7.09 -3.29 14.95
C THR A 122 -6.60 -3.75 13.58
N PRO A 123 -6.51 -5.06 13.29
CA PRO A 123 -6.14 -5.57 11.97
C PRO A 123 -6.95 -5.00 10.80
N LYS A 124 -8.21 -4.61 11.05
CA LYS A 124 -9.08 -3.98 10.05
C LYS A 124 -8.78 -2.49 9.83
N GLN A 125 -8.23 -1.82 10.85
CA GLN A 125 -7.89 -0.40 10.75
C GLN A 125 -6.55 -0.15 10.08
N ASP A 126 -5.65 -1.13 10.12
CA ASP A 126 -4.33 -1.05 9.47
C ASP A 126 -4.49 -1.24 7.95
N VAL A 127 -4.76 -0.16 7.24
CA VAL A 127 -4.93 -0.19 5.77
C VAL A 127 -3.62 -0.06 5.00
N ASP A 128 -2.51 0.21 5.66
CA ASP A 128 -1.17 0.12 5.05
C ASP A 128 -0.60 -1.31 5.09
N GLY A 129 -1.22 -2.23 5.87
CA GLY A 129 -0.85 -3.64 5.94
C GLY A 129 0.49 -3.89 6.64
N PHE A 130 0.79 -3.15 7.71
CA PHE A 130 2.05 -3.26 8.45
C PHE A 130 1.98 -4.25 9.61
N LEU A 131 0.80 -4.51 10.16
CA LEU A 131 0.60 -5.53 11.17
C LEU A 131 0.73 -6.93 10.55
N LEU A 132 1.28 -7.87 11.31
CA LEU A 132 1.43 -9.27 10.86
C LEU A 132 0.08 -9.95 10.60
N ASP A 133 -0.95 -9.56 11.33
CA ASP A 133 -2.32 -10.05 11.23
C ASP A 133 -3.26 -9.05 10.54
N SER A 134 -2.71 -8.04 9.85
CA SER A 134 -3.49 -7.08 9.07
C SER A 134 -4.46 -7.79 8.12
N CYS A 135 -5.68 -7.25 8.02
CA CYS A 135 -6.64 -7.69 7.01
C CYS A 135 -6.32 -7.17 5.60
N HIS A 136 -5.30 -6.34 5.46
CA HIS A 136 -4.90 -5.69 4.22
C HIS A 136 -3.47 -6.04 3.84
N CYS A 137 -3.20 -6.10 2.55
CA CYS A 137 -1.84 -6.19 2.03
C CYS A 137 -1.23 -4.80 1.90
N PRO A 138 0.10 -4.66 2.03
CA PRO A 138 0.76 -3.39 1.78
C PRO A 138 0.42 -2.81 0.40
N CYS A 139 0.14 -1.49 0.36
CA CYS A 139 -0.45 -0.83 -0.80
C CYS A 139 0.36 -0.98 -2.10
N THR A 140 1.70 -0.92 -2.03
CA THR A 140 2.55 -1.02 -3.23
C THR A 140 2.50 -2.40 -3.87
N PRO A 141 2.75 -3.52 -3.17
CA PRO A 141 2.62 -4.84 -3.76
C PRO A 141 1.19 -5.14 -4.20
N GLN A 142 0.17 -4.73 -3.44
CA GLN A 142 -1.23 -4.87 -3.84
C GLN A 142 -1.50 -4.17 -5.17
N GLY A 143 -1.09 -2.91 -5.32
CA GLY A 143 -1.28 -2.15 -6.55
C GLY A 143 -0.58 -2.75 -7.76
N ILE A 144 0.60 -3.37 -7.59
CA ILE A 144 1.32 -4.09 -8.65
C ILE A 144 0.49 -5.28 -9.11
N VAL A 145 0.05 -6.11 -8.17
CA VAL A 145 -0.71 -7.32 -8.48
C VAL A 145 -2.06 -6.99 -9.09
N ASP A 146 -2.82 -6.05 -8.49
CA ASP A 146 -4.12 -5.62 -9.00
C ASP A 146 -4.04 -5.06 -10.43
N TYR A 147 -3.00 -4.29 -10.73
CA TYR A 147 -2.79 -3.77 -12.07
C TYR A 147 -2.49 -4.89 -13.07
N LEU A 148 -1.61 -5.83 -12.72
CA LEU A 148 -1.30 -6.98 -13.57
C LEU A 148 -2.53 -7.88 -13.78
N SER A 149 -3.28 -8.16 -12.73
CA SER A 149 -4.53 -8.92 -12.81
C SER A 149 -5.57 -8.24 -13.72
N ASN A 150 -5.67 -6.92 -13.63
CA ASN A 150 -6.59 -6.15 -14.49
C ASN A 150 -6.18 -6.18 -15.97
N GLN A 151 -4.88 -6.18 -16.26
CA GLN A 151 -4.37 -6.19 -17.64
C GLN A 151 -4.42 -7.56 -18.31
N TYR A 152 -4.16 -8.62 -17.54
CA TYR A 152 -3.90 -9.95 -18.09
C TYR A 152 -4.83 -11.05 -17.56
N GLY A 153 -5.60 -10.77 -16.50
CA GLY A 153 -6.40 -11.78 -15.80
C GLY A 153 -5.62 -12.56 -14.75
N GLU A 154 -6.33 -13.19 -13.81
CA GLU A 154 -5.71 -13.97 -12.71
C GLU A 154 -4.95 -15.21 -13.23
N GLU A 155 -5.46 -15.89 -14.24
CA GLU A 155 -4.83 -17.08 -14.82
C GLU A 155 -3.47 -16.79 -15.48
N TRP A 156 -3.17 -15.52 -15.77
CA TRP A 156 -1.91 -15.13 -16.40
C TRP A 156 -0.69 -15.40 -15.52
N PHE A 157 -0.86 -15.43 -14.19
CA PHE A 157 0.24 -15.67 -13.25
C PHE A 157 0.68 -17.14 -13.19
N VAL A 158 -0.21 -18.08 -13.46
CA VAL A 158 0.00 -19.50 -13.27
C VAL A 158 1.24 -19.99 -14.04
N GLY A 159 2.18 -20.59 -13.30
CA GLY A 159 3.42 -21.17 -13.85
C GLY A 159 4.48 -20.16 -14.29
N LYS A 160 4.25 -18.84 -14.14
CA LYS A 160 5.27 -17.83 -14.46
C LYS A 160 6.37 -17.79 -13.43
N HIS A 161 7.58 -17.46 -13.89
CA HIS A 161 8.71 -17.19 -13.02
C HIS A 161 8.81 -15.70 -12.72
N ALA A 162 8.53 -15.32 -11.48
CA ALA A 162 8.65 -13.96 -11.00
C ALA A 162 9.97 -13.75 -10.26
N VAL A 163 10.74 -12.75 -10.67
CA VAL A 163 11.95 -12.31 -9.97
C VAL A 163 11.73 -10.94 -9.36
N ILE A 164 11.91 -10.85 -8.05
CA ILE A 164 11.78 -9.61 -7.27
C ILE A 164 13.17 -9.20 -6.81
N VAL A 165 13.61 -8.01 -7.20
CA VAL A 165 14.87 -7.42 -6.74
C VAL A 165 14.57 -6.48 -5.58
N GLY A 166 14.80 -6.96 -4.37
CA GLY A 166 14.48 -6.27 -3.12
C GLY A 166 13.72 -7.19 -2.16
N ARG A 167 13.94 -7.03 -0.85
CA ARG A 167 13.34 -7.87 0.19
C ARG A 167 12.88 -7.09 1.41
N SER A 168 12.38 -5.86 1.16
CA SER A 168 11.81 -5.03 2.23
C SER A 168 10.54 -5.67 2.79
N GLU A 169 10.25 -5.39 4.05
CA GLU A 169 9.02 -5.81 4.74
C GLU A 169 7.77 -5.25 4.05
N LEU A 170 7.88 -4.05 3.47
CA LEU A 170 6.74 -3.33 2.91
C LEU A 170 6.45 -3.66 1.44
N VAL A 171 7.43 -4.16 0.68
CA VAL A 171 7.25 -4.40 -0.76
C VAL A 171 7.71 -5.78 -1.18
N GLY A 172 9.00 -6.08 -1.05
CA GLY A 172 9.58 -7.28 -1.65
C GLY A 172 9.03 -8.58 -1.08
N ARG A 173 8.95 -8.70 0.24
CA ARG A 173 8.43 -9.91 0.91
C ARG A 173 6.93 -10.11 0.70
N PRO A 174 6.06 -9.11 0.93
CA PRO A 174 4.64 -9.30 0.68
C PRO A 174 4.34 -9.55 -0.80
N LEU A 175 5.04 -8.90 -1.74
CA LEU A 175 4.87 -9.18 -3.16
C LEU A 175 5.24 -10.63 -3.52
N ALA A 176 6.33 -11.15 -2.93
CA ALA A 176 6.71 -12.55 -3.14
C ALA A 176 5.60 -13.50 -2.69
N LYS A 177 5.01 -13.26 -1.52
CA LYS A 177 3.88 -14.05 -1.04
C LYS A 177 2.67 -13.95 -1.98
N MET A 178 2.30 -12.75 -2.39
CA MET A 178 1.13 -12.54 -3.27
C MET A 178 1.27 -13.22 -4.63
N LEU A 179 2.49 -13.29 -5.18
CA LEU A 179 2.77 -13.97 -6.43
C LEU A 179 2.82 -15.49 -6.26
N LEU A 180 3.33 -16.00 -5.12
CA LEU A 180 3.25 -17.41 -4.76
C LEU A 180 1.80 -17.88 -4.61
N ASP A 181 0.95 -17.08 -3.96
CA ASP A 181 -0.49 -17.36 -3.79
C ASP A 181 -1.25 -17.40 -5.14
N ARG A 182 -0.60 -16.98 -6.25
CA ARG A 182 -1.11 -17.01 -7.63
C ARG A 182 -0.37 -18.03 -8.52
N ASP A 183 0.22 -19.03 -7.90
CA ASP A 183 0.92 -20.13 -8.57
C ASP A 183 2.14 -19.70 -9.42
N CYS A 184 2.76 -18.56 -9.08
CA CYS A 184 4.06 -18.19 -9.63
C CYS A 184 5.19 -18.97 -8.95
N THR A 185 6.24 -19.30 -9.72
CA THR A 185 7.56 -19.61 -9.15
C THR A 185 8.25 -18.29 -8.80
N VAL A 186 8.67 -18.08 -7.55
CA VAL A 186 9.20 -16.78 -7.12
C VAL A 186 10.66 -16.89 -6.69
N THR A 187 11.49 -15.99 -7.22
CA THR A 187 12.87 -15.78 -6.78
C THR A 187 13.03 -14.38 -6.23
N VAL A 188 13.53 -14.26 -5.00
CA VAL A 188 13.84 -12.96 -4.38
C VAL A 188 15.34 -12.74 -4.43
N ALA A 189 15.76 -11.71 -5.17
CA ALA A 189 17.14 -11.24 -5.26
C ALA A 189 17.37 -10.00 -4.40
N HIS A 190 18.59 -9.81 -3.91
CA HIS A 190 18.96 -8.71 -3.02
C HIS A 190 20.46 -8.36 -3.15
N SER A 191 20.94 -7.40 -2.40
CA SER A 191 22.33 -6.90 -2.46
C SER A 191 23.41 -7.97 -2.24
N LYS A 192 23.09 -9.16 -1.72
CA LYS A 192 24.01 -10.30 -1.53
C LYS A 192 23.83 -11.38 -2.61
N THR A 193 22.92 -11.21 -3.54
CA THR A 193 22.68 -12.18 -4.62
C THR A 193 23.87 -12.18 -5.58
N LYS A 194 24.43 -13.37 -5.81
CA LYS A 194 25.50 -13.55 -6.79
C LYS A 194 24.89 -13.62 -8.18
N ASN A 195 25.57 -13.02 -9.16
CA ASN A 195 25.16 -13.03 -10.56
C ASN A 195 23.70 -12.58 -10.79
N LEU A 196 23.36 -11.39 -10.30
CA LEU A 196 22.02 -10.81 -10.40
C LEU A 196 21.49 -10.83 -11.85
N ARG A 197 22.37 -10.56 -12.85
CA ARG A 197 22.01 -10.58 -14.26
C ARG A 197 21.46 -11.94 -14.70
N HIS A 198 22.08 -13.02 -14.25
CA HIS A 198 21.62 -14.38 -14.58
C HIS A 198 20.25 -14.67 -13.96
N VAL A 199 20.05 -14.27 -12.70
CA VAL A 199 18.77 -14.46 -12.00
C VAL A 199 17.65 -13.67 -12.69
N THR A 200 17.88 -12.39 -12.98
CA THR A 200 16.86 -11.52 -13.60
C THR A 200 16.54 -11.89 -15.04
N SER A 201 17.50 -12.48 -15.79
CA SER A 201 17.27 -12.90 -17.19
C SER A 201 16.36 -14.11 -17.34
N GLN A 202 16.03 -14.79 -16.24
CA GLN A 202 15.13 -15.96 -16.25
C GLN A 202 13.67 -15.58 -15.94
N ALA A 203 13.39 -14.31 -15.69
CA ALA A 203 12.09 -13.84 -15.26
C ALA A 203 11.11 -13.69 -16.41
N ASP A 204 9.90 -14.19 -16.24
CA ASP A 204 8.71 -13.79 -17.00
C ASP A 204 8.15 -12.48 -16.44
N ILE A 205 8.26 -12.30 -15.11
CA ILE A 205 7.86 -11.10 -14.39
C ILE A 205 9.07 -10.59 -13.61
N LEU A 206 9.53 -9.40 -13.90
CA LEU A 206 10.63 -8.75 -13.18
C LEU A 206 10.15 -7.51 -12.46
N VAL A 207 10.35 -7.49 -11.13
CA VAL A 207 9.99 -6.34 -10.29
C VAL A 207 11.23 -5.80 -9.57
N SER A 208 11.52 -4.51 -9.76
CA SER A 208 12.53 -3.79 -8.99
C SER A 208 11.86 -3.10 -7.80
N ALA A 209 12.21 -3.55 -6.60
CA ALA A 209 11.72 -3.06 -5.30
C ALA A 209 12.88 -2.55 -4.43
N THR A 210 13.77 -1.72 -5.01
CA THR A 210 15.00 -1.17 -4.38
C THR A 210 14.87 0.33 -4.18
#